data_c5676970ca5c44ec55ef936b024a17d9
#
_entry.id   c5676970ca5c44ec55ef936b024a17d9
#
_cell.length_a   1.000
_cell.length_b   1.000
_cell.length_c   1.000
_cell.angle_alpha   90.00
_cell.angle_beta   90.00
_cell.angle_gamma   90.00
#
_symmetry.space_group_name_H-M   'P 1'
#
loop_
_entity.id
_entity.type
_entity.pdbx_description
1 polymer ?
#
loop_
_entity_poly.entity_id
_entity_poly.type
_entity_poly.pdbx_seq_one_letter_code
_entity_poly.pdbx_strand_id
1 'polypeptide(L)'
;MSQRLLLITALLLTAFISCEKDPSTFSNYDQITQTSIEGNYKIDFNTSIITGKVKIYFKAQMDGEVIILDTNELTILSVIDSNTGYDLEWKLDTKHSLDSLGTPLKIYKEYTTNETVPILINYQTSPTGAGIQWLKPEMTSGKIHPYMFTQCAFIYCRMLLPCQDTPSAKVIVSTSITVPKPLVALNSGIYKSSIENANTTTYFYYQRLPIPTYLIAIAVGNLEGRKISERTTVYAEPEEVDKAALEFADTDKFIQIAEAYTYGYEWGEYNILLLPPSFPYGGMENPCLTFVTPSLIAGDKSLVNTIAHEISHSWAGNLVTMSTWTDFWLNEGFAMLLQRKIETELYGTEVAKLSSQIGYFTLTEQILNFGESHDYTSLHPYLVGVNFDDAFSDIPYEKGYNFLYHIEQLINNEAKEDLFKIIIRAYFTEFKYKTITYIAFRTFIEEQLIKYFGETKALNITTAINWKNWVFDPGFPEIKNDFSNSLSDECDLYLTKLMNGDSMNGFDLVFKEWHEYQREYFLSTVIADPRSSMLKDEQYKVFSEVLSLGKGWNVNISGAFFNIMLLNKKVDEESLMMLESFLATNGRMKFIRPLYLALAKINKRKAMEILNKNRNFYHPITLRLIEADLSKIIN
;
A
#
# COMPACT_ATOMS: atom_id res chain seq x y z
N MET A 1 3.14 -42.15 -26.71
CA MET A 1 3.16 -41.49 -25.39
C MET A 1 2.65 -40.08 -25.61
N SER A 2 1.43 -39.79 -25.15
CA SER A 2 0.68 -38.62 -25.57
C SER A 2 1.28 -37.33 -25.00
N GLN A 3 1.11 -36.20 -25.73
CA GLN A 3 1.48 -34.85 -25.26
C GLN A 3 0.93 -34.52 -23.85
N ARG A 4 -0.16 -35.16 -23.42
CA ARG A 4 -0.65 -35.12 -22.03
C ARG A 4 0.39 -35.57 -21.00
N LEU A 5 1.21 -36.59 -21.32
CA LEU A 5 2.25 -37.05 -20.39
C LEU A 5 3.41 -36.04 -20.31
N LEU A 6 3.70 -35.35 -21.41
CA LEU A 6 4.73 -34.26 -21.43
C LEU A 6 4.25 -32.99 -20.70
N LEU A 7 2.98 -32.59 -20.83
CA LEU A 7 2.41 -31.48 -20.06
C LEU A 7 2.32 -31.82 -18.56
N ILE A 8 1.85 -33.01 -18.22
CA ILE A 8 1.78 -33.48 -16.82
C ILE A 8 3.18 -33.67 -16.24
N THR A 9 4.17 -34.11 -17.02
CA THR A 9 5.57 -34.24 -16.57
C THR A 9 6.24 -32.87 -16.45
N ALA A 10 5.92 -31.90 -17.31
CA ALA A 10 6.36 -30.51 -17.16
C ALA A 10 5.70 -29.85 -15.94
N LEU A 11 4.41 -30.06 -15.70
CA LEU A 11 3.68 -29.63 -14.51
C LEU A 11 4.20 -30.31 -13.22
N LEU A 12 4.55 -31.61 -13.29
CA LEU A 12 5.15 -32.33 -12.15
C LEU A 12 6.61 -31.97 -11.91
N LEU A 13 7.37 -31.57 -12.94
CA LEU A 13 8.74 -31.03 -12.76
C LEU A 13 8.74 -29.59 -12.20
N THR A 14 7.69 -28.80 -12.45
CA THR A 14 7.52 -27.49 -11.81
C THR A 14 6.94 -27.58 -10.39
N ALA A 15 6.24 -28.68 -10.05
CA ALA A 15 5.77 -28.94 -8.68
C ALA A 15 6.88 -29.32 -7.67
N PHE A 16 8.12 -29.55 -8.13
CA PHE A 16 9.30 -29.72 -7.31
C PHE A 16 10.16 -28.44 -7.18
N ILE A 17 9.69 -27.29 -7.67
CA ILE A 17 10.20 -26.04 -7.17
C ILE A 17 9.66 -25.94 -5.74
N SER A 18 10.51 -26.21 -4.76
CA SER A 18 10.22 -26.08 -3.33
C SER A 18 9.41 -24.79 -3.15
N CYS A 19 8.28 -24.88 -2.46
CA CYS A 19 7.61 -23.69 -1.95
C CYS A 19 8.67 -22.96 -1.14
N GLU A 20 9.29 -21.94 -1.73
CA GLU A 20 10.36 -21.20 -1.09
C GLU A 20 9.74 -20.55 0.15
N LYS A 21 10.30 -20.86 1.32
CA LYS A 21 9.76 -20.35 2.58
C LYS A 21 9.82 -18.83 2.50
N ASP A 22 8.75 -18.17 2.92
CA ASP A 22 8.67 -16.71 2.95
C ASP A 22 9.90 -16.12 3.68
N PRO A 23 10.76 -15.34 3.01
CA PRO A 23 11.97 -14.80 3.61
C PRO A 23 11.68 -13.70 4.65
N SER A 24 10.43 -13.25 4.74
CA SER A 24 10.01 -12.20 5.65
C SER A 24 9.75 -12.67 7.09
N THR A 25 9.75 -14.00 7.35
CA THR A 25 9.38 -14.55 8.65
C THR A 25 10.33 -15.64 9.14
N PHE A 26 10.57 -15.67 10.43
CA PHE A 26 11.24 -16.79 11.11
C PHE A 26 10.28 -17.90 11.50
N SER A 27 8.97 -17.62 11.48
CA SER A 27 7.96 -18.53 12.00
C SER A 27 7.94 -19.87 11.26
N ASN A 28 7.52 -20.90 11.96
CA ASN A 28 7.32 -22.24 11.40
C ASN A 28 5.84 -22.46 11.02
N TYR A 29 5.28 -21.47 10.29
CA TYR A 29 3.88 -21.46 9.88
C TYR A 29 3.48 -22.66 9.00
N ASP A 30 4.45 -23.28 8.35
CA ASP A 30 4.33 -24.51 7.56
C ASP A 30 4.13 -25.78 8.42
N GLN A 31 4.55 -25.74 9.68
CA GLN A 31 4.40 -26.83 10.65
C GLN A 31 3.19 -26.64 11.56
N ILE A 32 3.00 -25.41 12.03
CA ILE A 32 1.90 -25.02 12.92
C ILE A 32 1.49 -23.58 12.58
N THR A 33 0.24 -23.39 12.14
CA THR A 33 -0.24 -22.12 11.61
C THR A 33 -1.18 -21.43 12.60
N GLN A 34 -0.99 -20.13 12.85
CA GLN A 34 -1.94 -19.31 13.60
C GLN A 34 -3.27 -19.20 12.81
N THR A 35 -4.40 -19.29 13.51
CA THR A 35 -5.75 -19.27 12.91
C THR A 35 -6.63 -18.15 13.45
N SER A 36 -6.43 -17.77 14.71
CA SER A 36 -7.13 -16.64 15.31
C SER A 36 -6.32 -15.97 16.42
N ILE A 37 -6.58 -14.68 16.63
CA ILE A 37 -5.95 -13.85 17.65
C ILE A 37 -7.03 -13.13 18.47
N GLU A 38 -6.96 -13.26 19.79
CA GLU A 38 -7.73 -12.47 20.74
C GLU A 38 -6.77 -11.47 21.42
N GLY A 39 -6.84 -10.21 21.03
CA GLY A 39 -5.95 -9.14 21.52
C GLY A 39 -6.63 -8.23 22.54
N ASN A 40 -5.95 -7.99 23.68
CA ASN A 40 -6.35 -6.99 24.66
C ASN A 40 -5.22 -5.97 24.79
N TYR A 41 -5.48 -4.72 24.46
CA TYR A 41 -4.48 -3.66 24.37
C TYR A 41 -4.85 -2.52 25.31
N LYS A 42 -3.90 -2.10 26.15
CA LYS A 42 -4.01 -0.90 26.98
C LYS A 42 -3.02 0.13 26.47
N ILE A 43 -3.53 1.26 26.01
CA ILE A 43 -2.75 2.33 25.40
C ILE A 43 -2.33 3.35 26.48
N ASP A 44 -1.04 3.61 26.59
CA ASP A 44 -0.48 4.63 27.48
C ASP A 44 0.32 5.68 26.71
N PHE A 45 -0.26 6.86 26.54
CA PHE A 45 0.37 7.98 25.85
C PHE A 45 1.50 8.64 26.64
N ASN A 46 1.55 8.47 27.98
CA ASN A 46 2.62 9.05 28.79
C ASN A 46 3.96 8.33 28.57
N THR A 47 3.89 7.02 28.38
CA THR A 47 5.07 6.17 28.17
C THR A 47 5.27 5.81 26.70
N SER A 48 4.28 6.08 25.83
CA SER A 48 4.22 5.61 24.44
C SER A 48 4.35 4.09 24.34
N ILE A 49 3.65 3.36 25.23
CA ILE A 49 3.69 1.90 25.31
C ILE A 49 2.27 1.32 25.21
N ILE A 50 2.14 0.25 24.46
CA ILE A 50 0.97 -0.63 24.50
C ILE A 50 1.30 -1.80 25.40
N THR A 51 0.54 -1.98 26.49
CA THR A 51 0.57 -3.22 27.25
C THR A 51 -0.42 -4.19 26.60
N GLY A 52 0.10 -5.26 26.03
CA GLY A 52 -0.64 -6.24 25.26
C GLY A 52 -0.78 -7.56 25.98
N LYS A 53 -1.95 -8.17 25.84
CA LYS A 53 -2.23 -9.56 26.21
C LYS A 53 -2.90 -10.20 25.01
N VAL A 54 -2.21 -11.13 24.34
CA VAL A 54 -2.73 -11.81 23.15
C VAL A 54 -2.85 -13.30 23.42
N LYS A 55 -3.99 -13.86 23.03
CA LYS A 55 -4.21 -15.30 22.97
C LYS A 55 -4.27 -15.69 21.50
N ILE A 56 -3.35 -16.54 21.08
CA ILE A 56 -3.23 -17.00 19.70
C ILE A 56 -3.60 -18.48 19.66
N TYR A 57 -4.46 -18.83 18.73
CA TYR A 57 -4.85 -20.21 18.48
C TYR A 57 -4.09 -20.71 17.26
N PHE A 58 -3.35 -21.78 17.43
CA PHE A 58 -2.59 -22.43 16.37
C PHE A 58 -3.24 -23.74 15.95
N LYS A 59 -3.13 -24.08 14.68
CA LYS A 59 -3.50 -25.38 14.11
C LYS A 59 -2.23 -26.10 13.65
N ALA A 60 -1.92 -27.23 14.26
CA ALA A 60 -0.77 -28.05 13.88
C ALA A 60 -1.03 -28.78 12.56
N GLN A 61 -0.06 -28.71 11.64
CA GLN A 61 -0.05 -29.41 10.35
C GLN A 61 0.74 -30.75 10.46
N MET A 62 1.64 -30.82 11.41
CA MET A 62 2.47 -31.99 11.74
C MET A 62 2.79 -32.00 13.23
N ASP A 63 3.36 -33.08 13.73
CA ASP A 63 3.86 -33.17 15.10
C ASP A 63 5.07 -32.25 15.28
N GLY A 64 5.22 -31.66 16.47
CA GLY A 64 6.34 -30.76 16.75
C GLY A 64 6.46 -30.42 18.23
N GLU A 65 7.54 -29.69 18.57
CA GLU A 65 7.91 -29.37 19.96
C GLU A 65 8.14 -27.86 20.18
N VAL A 66 8.12 -27.04 19.12
CA VAL A 66 8.42 -25.62 19.20
C VAL A 66 7.49 -24.82 18.30
N ILE A 67 6.93 -23.72 18.85
CA ILE A 67 6.21 -22.70 18.09
C ILE A 67 7.14 -21.49 17.96
N ILE A 68 7.34 -20.98 16.73
CA ILE A 68 8.19 -19.83 16.47
C ILE A 68 7.34 -18.66 15.98
N LEU A 69 7.50 -17.51 16.63
CA LEU A 69 6.82 -16.26 16.28
C LEU A 69 7.85 -15.19 15.94
N ASP A 70 7.44 -14.26 15.10
CA ASP A 70 8.16 -13.03 14.81
C ASP A 70 7.87 -12.01 15.90
N THR A 71 8.91 -11.33 16.38
CA THR A 71 8.85 -10.16 17.27
C THR A 71 9.90 -9.14 16.85
N ASN A 72 9.63 -7.88 17.07
CA ASN A 72 10.65 -6.83 16.96
C ASN A 72 10.40 -5.77 18.03
N GLU A 73 11.41 -5.55 18.88
CA GLU A 73 11.38 -4.61 20.00
C GLU A 73 10.23 -4.85 21.02
N LEU A 74 9.69 -6.08 21.10
CA LEU A 74 8.72 -6.43 22.11
C LEU A 74 9.40 -6.92 23.38
N THR A 75 8.89 -6.49 24.55
CA THR A 75 9.27 -7.05 25.85
C THR A 75 8.26 -8.13 26.22
N ILE A 76 8.64 -9.40 26.12
CA ILE A 76 7.81 -10.53 26.52
C ILE A 76 7.85 -10.67 28.04
N LEU A 77 6.67 -10.73 28.66
CA LEU A 77 6.53 -10.81 30.14
C LEU A 77 6.23 -12.23 30.60
N SER A 78 5.36 -12.96 29.89
CA SER A 78 5.05 -14.36 30.17
C SER A 78 4.43 -15.04 28.95
N VAL A 79 4.59 -16.36 28.85
CA VAL A 79 3.96 -17.22 27.85
C VAL A 79 3.27 -18.38 28.60
N ILE A 80 1.99 -18.57 28.38
CA ILE A 80 1.14 -19.49 29.15
C ILE A 80 0.39 -20.41 28.20
N ASP A 81 0.38 -21.70 28.48
CA ASP A 81 -0.54 -22.65 27.84
C ASP A 81 -1.97 -22.34 28.31
N SER A 82 -2.83 -21.87 27.42
CA SER A 82 -4.20 -21.50 27.79
C SER A 82 -5.09 -22.68 28.15
N ASN A 83 -4.72 -23.92 27.79
CA ASN A 83 -5.47 -25.12 28.17
C ASN A 83 -5.22 -25.52 29.63
N THR A 84 -3.97 -25.38 30.08
CA THR A 84 -3.55 -25.83 31.40
C THR A 84 -3.41 -24.70 32.42
N GLY A 85 -3.19 -23.46 31.94
CA GLY A 85 -2.90 -22.30 32.76
C GLY A 85 -1.45 -22.25 33.29
N TYR A 86 -0.59 -23.18 32.88
CA TYR A 86 0.82 -23.20 33.28
C TYR A 86 1.70 -22.36 32.37
N ASP A 87 2.75 -21.79 32.95
CA ASP A 87 3.81 -21.12 32.22
C ASP A 87 4.54 -22.10 31.29
N LEU A 88 4.84 -21.70 30.11
CA LEU A 88 5.66 -22.41 29.12
C LEU A 88 7.08 -21.88 29.16
N GLU A 89 8.03 -22.74 28.87
CA GLU A 89 9.39 -22.32 28.58
C GLU A 89 9.42 -21.59 27.24
N TRP A 90 10.10 -20.45 27.21
CA TRP A 90 10.26 -19.64 26.00
C TRP A 90 11.61 -18.92 25.99
N LYS A 91 12.03 -18.53 24.80
CA LYS A 91 13.29 -17.80 24.58
C LYS A 91 13.17 -16.84 23.41
N LEU A 92 13.66 -15.61 23.59
CA LEU A 92 14.03 -14.75 22.46
C LEU A 92 15.39 -15.20 21.95
N ASP A 93 15.46 -15.44 20.64
CA ASP A 93 16.72 -15.85 20.00
C ASP A 93 17.61 -14.61 19.70
N THR A 94 18.68 -14.78 18.96
CA THR A 94 19.51 -13.66 18.55
C THR A 94 18.76 -12.76 17.56
N LYS A 95 18.78 -11.44 17.81
CA LYS A 95 18.23 -10.45 16.87
C LYS A 95 18.93 -10.56 15.53
N HIS A 96 18.17 -10.52 14.44
CA HIS A 96 18.74 -10.57 13.09
C HIS A 96 19.55 -9.32 12.77
N SER A 97 20.53 -9.43 11.88
CA SER A 97 21.35 -8.29 11.43
C SER A 97 20.56 -7.25 10.66
N LEU A 98 19.50 -7.67 9.95
CA LEU A 98 18.49 -6.75 9.41
C LEU A 98 17.47 -6.43 10.52
N ASP A 99 17.46 -5.18 10.92
CA ASP A 99 16.68 -4.68 12.06
C ASP A 99 15.17 -4.91 11.87
N SER A 100 14.67 -4.82 10.64
CA SER A 100 13.26 -5.01 10.30
C SER A 100 12.76 -6.44 10.56
N LEU A 101 13.63 -7.46 10.41
CA LEU A 101 13.26 -8.85 10.69
C LEU A 101 13.10 -9.13 12.19
N GLY A 102 13.78 -8.38 13.06
CA GLY A 102 13.64 -8.47 14.51
C GLY A 102 14.23 -9.73 15.12
N THR A 103 13.51 -10.33 16.07
CA THR A 103 13.98 -11.41 16.94
C THR A 103 12.95 -12.54 16.99
N PRO A 104 13.30 -13.79 16.66
CA PRO A 104 12.37 -14.92 16.81
C PRO A 104 12.05 -15.20 18.29
N LEU A 105 10.78 -15.36 18.62
CA LEU A 105 10.32 -15.90 19.89
C LEU A 105 10.05 -17.39 19.74
N LYS A 106 10.86 -18.23 20.41
CA LYS A 106 10.68 -19.67 20.49
C LYS A 106 9.90 -20.03 21.74
N ILE A 107 8.81 -20.78 21.58
CA ILE A 107 7.95 -21.28 22.65
C ILE A 107 8.03 -22.80 22.62
N TYR A 108 8.49 -23.40 23.71
CA TYR A 108 8.64 -24.86 23.82
C TYR A 108 7.33 -25.48 24.27
N LYS A 109 6.66 -26.13 23.33
CA LYS A 109 5.36 -26.78 23.54
C LYS A 109 5.22 -27.93 22.55
N GLU A 110 5.15 -29.13 23.07
CA GLU A 110 4.80 -30.32 22.27
C GLU A 110 3.37 -30.21 21.74
N TYR A 111 3.19 -30.59 20.49
CA TYR A 111 1.89 -30.64 19.82
C TYR A 111 1.86 -31.77 18.78
N THR A 112 0.64 -32.26 18.51
CA THR A 112 0.41 -33.32 17.53
C THR A 112 -0.37 -32.83 16.33
N THR A 113 -0.25 -33.52 15.23
CA THR A 113 -0.94 -33.22 13.95
C THR A 113 -2.44 -33.03 14.20
N ASN A 114 -3.00 -31.96 13.62
CA ASN A 114 -4.39 -31.54 13.78
C ASN A 114 -4.77 -31.03 15.20
N GLU A 115 -3.85 -30.91 16.14
CA GLU A 115 -4.13 -30.28 17.42
C GLU A 115 -4.38 -28.77 17.26
N THR A 116 -5.26 -28.22 18.11
CA THR A 116 -5.43 -26.78 18.29
C THR A 116 -4.74 -26.36 19.57
N VAL A 117 -3.72 -25.51 19.46
CA VAL A 117 -2.86 -25.08 20.58
C VAL A 117 -3.10 -23.61 20.88
N PRO A 118 -3.79 -23.26 21.98
CA PRO A 118 -3.99 -21.87 22.39
C PRO A 118 -2.87 -21.40 23.33
N ILE A 119 -2.14 -20.37 22.92
CA ILE A 119 -1.05 -19.76 23.69
C ILE A 119 -1.43 -18.34 24.08
N LEU A 120 -1.24 -18.00 25.36
CA LEU A 120 -1.44 -16.67 25.91
C LEU A 120 -0.08 -16.00 26.15
N ILE A 121 0.12 -14.80 25.57
CA ILE A 121 1.36 -14.05 25.71
C ILE A 121 1.04 -12.68 26.30
N ASN A 122 1.71 -12.32 27.41
CA ASN A 122 1.70 -10.97 27.97
C ASN A 122 2.98 -10.27 27.56
N TYR A 123 2.88 -9.02 27.08
CA TYR A 123 4.02 -8.30 26.56
C TYR A 123 3.81 -6.77 26.59
N GLN A 124 4.85 -6.02 26.26
CA GLN A 124 4.82 -4.59 26.04
C GLN A 124 5.52 -4.23 24.73
N THR A 125 5.02 -3.20 24.04
CA THR A 125 5.65 -2.65 22.84
C THR A 125 6.81 -1.71 23.19
N SER A 126 7.68 -1.42 22.22
CA SER A 126 8.69 -0.36 22.32
C SER A 126 8.04 1.02 22.13
N PRO A 127 8.50 2.06 22.83
CA PRO A 127 8.05 3.43 22.57
C PRO A 127 8.57 4.01 21.24
N THR A 128 9.53 3.36 20.60
CA THR A 128 10.24 3.83 19.40
C THR A 128 10.07 2.91 18.19
N GLY A 129 9.28 1.84 18.32
CA GLY A 129 9.06 0.89 17.23
C GLY A 129 8.40 1.54 16.01
N ALA A 130 8.97 1.31 14.83
CA ALA A 130 8.49 1.92 13.58
C ALA A 130 7.06 1.50 13.16
N GLY A 131 6.56 0.40 13.68
CA GLY A 131 5.19 -0.06 13.41
C GLY A 131 4.10 0.72 14.15
N ILE A 132 4.45 1.64 15.08
CA ILE A 132 3.50 2.43 15.87
C ILE A 132 3.97 3.88 15.89
N GLN A 133 3.19 4.78 15.32
CA GLN A 133 3.48 6.21 15.40
C GLN A 133 2.71 6.86 16.54
N TRP A 134 3.43 7.56 17.42
CA TRP A 134 2.91 8.34 18.52
C TRP A 134 3.05 9.82 18.21
N LEU A 135 1.92 10.54 18.17
CA LEU A 135 1.88 11.97 17.89
C LEU A 135 1.49 12.74 19.15
N LYS A 136 2.29 13.76 19.47
CA LYS A 136 1.97 14.69 20.54
C LYS A 136 0.82 15.62 20.12
N PRO A 137 0.12 16.25 21.07
CA PRO A 137 -0.99 17.14 20.75
C PRO A 137 -0.67 18.21 19.70
N GLU A 138 0.51 18.80 19.74
CA GLU A 138 0.93 19.84 18.77
C GLU A 138 1.05 19.33 17.32
N MET A 139 1.05 18.01 17.10
CA MET A 139 1.12 17.37 15.78
C MET A 139 -0.24 16.98 15.22
N THR A 140 -1.30 17.15 15.99
CA THR A 140 -2.70 16.84 15.61
C THR A 140 -3.41 18.10 15.12
N SER A 141 -4.58 17.97 14.48
CA SER A 141 -5.33 19.13 13.97
C SER A 141 -5.87 19.99 15.10
N GLY A 142 -6.44 19.38 16.14
CA GLY A 142 -7.00 20.09 17.30
C GLY A 142 -5.97 20.64 18.30
N LYS A 143 -4.69 20.23 18.24
CA LYS A 143 -3.59 20.66 19.10
C LYS A 143 -3.79 20.42 20.61
N ILE A 144 -4.79 19.61 20.99
CA ILE A 144 -5.18 19.41 22.40
C ILE A 144 -4.93 17.96 22.84
N HIS A 145 -5.26 16.99 22.00
CA HIS A 145 -5.18 15.58 22.31
C HIS A 145 -4.06 14.87 21.54
N PRO A 146 -3.40 13.86 22.12
CA PRO A 146 -2.43 13.06 21.40
C PRO A 146 -3.13 12.12 20.42
N TYR A 147 -2.33 11.57 19.49
CA TYR A 147 -2.80 10.60 18.52
C TYR A 147 -1.83 9.42 18.41
N MET A 148 -2.33 8.22 18.10
CA MET A 148 -1.51 7.06 17.82
C MET A 148 -2.16 6.27 16.67
N PHE A 149 -1.34 5.76 15.75
CA PHE A 149 -1.79 4.78 14.77
C PHE A 149 -0.70 3.76 14.48
N THR A 150 -1.14 2.58 14.02
CA THR A 150 -0.23 1.49 13.62
C THR A 150 -0.02 1.49 12.12
N GLN A 151 1.15 1.01 11.69
CA GLN A 151 1.48 0.69 10.31
C GLN A 151 2.11 -0.70 10.30
N CYS A 152 1.30 -1.72 10.01
CA CYS A 152 1.74 -3.13 10.07
C CYS A 152 2.38 -3.63 8.76
N ALA A 153 2.04 -3.05 7.60
CA ALA A 153 2.70 -3.40 6.34
C ALA A 153 4.11 -2.77 6.25
N PHE A 154 5.11 -3.49 5.79
CA PHE A 154 5.08 -4.87 5.28
C PHE A 154 5.13 -5.93 6.40
N ILE A 155 6.10 -5.83 7.30
CA ILE A 155 6.43 -6.78 8.35
C ILE A 155 6.55 -6.11 9.73
N TYR A 156 5.74 -5.08 9.96
CA TYR A 156 5.77 -4.30 11.19
C TYR A 156 4.70 -4.73 12.22
N CYS A 157 3.81 -5.70 11.88
CA CYS A 157 2.89 -6.24 12.86
C CYS A 157 3.62 -6.88 14.04
N ARG A 158 4.81 -7.47 13.81
CA ARG A 158 5.71 -8.00 14.85
C ARG A 158 6.23 -6.97 15.86
N MET A 159 6.03 -5.65 15.60
CA MET A 159 6.27 -4.57 16.55
C MET A 159 5.03 -4.22 17.38
N LEU A 160 3.84 -4.64 16.93
CA LEU A 160 2.57 -4.45 17.64
C LEU A 160 2.26 -5.65 18.53
N LEU A 161 2.45 -6.88 18.04
CA LEU A 161 2.18 -8.11 18.77
C LEU A 161 3.08 -9.25 18.28
N PRO A 162 3.43 -10.24 19.14
CA PRO A 162 4.09 -11.45 18.69
C PRO A 162 3.13 -12.25 17.81
N CYS A 163 3.54 -12.61 16.58
CA CYS A 163 2.70 -13.31 15.60
C CYS A 163 3.54 -14.04 14.55
N GLN A 164 2.91 -14.83 13.72
CA GLN A 164 3.49 -15.28 12.46
C GLN A 164 3.26 -14.17 11.44
N ASP A 165 4.24 -13.29 11.27
CA ASP A 165 4.13 -12.06 10.50
C ASP A 165 4.47 -12.30 9.02
N THR A 166 3.62 -13.05 8.36
CA THR A 166 3.69 -13.44 6.96
C THR A 166 2.30 -13.39 6.33
N PRO A 167 2.17 -12.99 5.06
CA PRO A 167 0.91 -13.06 4.34
C PRO A 167 0.30 -14.47 4.29
N SER A 168 1.14 -15.51 4.35
CA SER A 168 0.71 -16.92 4.32
C SER A 168 -0.15 -17.36 5.50
N ALA A 169 -0.13 -16.64 6.62
CA ALA A 169 -0.83 -17.03 7.85
C ALA A 169 -1.99 -16.07 8.17
N LYS A 170 -3.14 -16.28 7.51
CA LYS A 170 -4.36 -15.49 7.77
C LYS A 170 -5.02 -15.85 9.10
N VAL A 171 -5.55 -14.84 9.79
CA VAL A 171 -6.17 -14.95 11.10
C VAL A 171 -7.52 -14.24 11.21
N ILE A 172 -8.43 -14.80 12.01
CA ILE A 172 -9.61 -14.10 12.51
C ILE A 172 -9.20 -13.33 13.76
N VAL A 173 -9.64 -12.08 13.92
CA VAL A 173 -9.14 -11.21 14.99
C VAL A 173 -10.29 -10.67 15.85
N SER A 174 -10.20 -10.88 17.17
CA SER A 174 -11.01 -10.21 18.18
C SER A 174 -10.14 -9.25 18.95
N THR A 175 -10.58 -8.01 19.12
CA THR A 175 -9.75 -6.97 19.73
C THR A 175 -10.52 -6.21 20.81
N SER A 176 -9.89 -5.98 21.97
CA SER A 176 -10.33 -4.99 22.94
C SER A 176 -9.23 -3.95 23.17
N ILE A 177 -9.59 -2.66 23.10
CA ILE A 177 -8.65 -1.54 23.18
C ILE A 177 -9.11 -0.59 24.28
N THR A 178 -8.31 -0.47 25.33
CA THR A 178 -8.58 0.44 26.45
C THR A 178 -7.75 1.71 26.28
N VAL A 179 -8.43 2.86 26.24
CA VAL A 179 -7.82 4.17 26.03
C VAL A 179 -8.27 5.16 27.11
N PRO A 180 -7.46 6.18 27.44
CA PRO A 180 -7.89 7.27 28.31
C PRO A 180 -8.98 8.11 27.67
N LYS A 181 -9.98 8.57 28.45
CA LYS A 181 -10.98 9.53 27.99
C LYS A 181 -10.33 10.89 27.71
N PRO A 182 -10.79 11.65 26.68
CA PRO A 182 -11.96 11.41 25.84
C PRO A 182 -11.65 10.64 24.55
N LEU A 183 -10.48 10.01 24.41
CA LEU A 183 -10.02 9.42 23.17
C LEU A 183 -10.90 8.26 22.70
N VAL A 184 -11.00 8.12 21.39
CA VAL A 184 -11.69 7.05 20.67
C VAL A 184 -10.66 6.11 20.06
N ALA A 185 -10.89 4.81 20.16
CA ALA A 185 -10.09 3.80 19.47
C ALA A 185 -10.87 3.22 18.30
N LEU A 186 -10.22 3.10 17.13
CA LEU A 186 -10.70 2.44 15.92
C LEU A 186 -9.79 1.24 15.59
N ASN A 187 -10.34 0.24 14.88
CA ASN A 187 -9.63 -0.98 14.52
C ASN A 187 -10.10 -1.54 13.18
N SER A 188 -9.27 -2.34 12.52
CA SER A 188 -9.55 -3.06 11.28
C SER A 188 -10.55 -4.23 11.45
N GLY A 189 -11.62 -4.02 12.18
CA GLY A 189 -12.71 -4.95 12.42
C GLY A 189 -14.02 -4.22 12.65
N ILE A 190 -15.12 -4.96 12.65
CA ILE A 190 -16.46 -4.40 12.90
C ILE A 190 -16.59 -4.07 14.39
N TYR A 191 -16.99 -2.84 14.69
CA TYR A 191 -17.30 -2.40 16.05
C TYR A 191 -18.43 -3.25 16.66
N LYS A 192 -18.25 -3.68 17.91
CA LYS A 192 -19.25 -4.48 18.65
C LYS A 192 -19.88 -3.72 19.80
N SER A 193 -19.06 -3.14 20.66
CA SER A 193 -19.53 -2.42 21.86
C SER A 193 -18.40 -1.61 22.46
N SER A 194 -18.72 -0.79 23.46
CA SER A 194 -17.74 -0.18 24.34
C SER A 194 -18.19 -0.24 25.80
N ILE A 195 -17.22 -0.22 26.71
CA ILE A 195 -17.43 -0.14 28.16
C ILE A 195 -16.73 1.09 28.68
N GLU A 196 -17.49 1.99 29.27
CA GLU A 196 -16.95 3.19 29.90
C GLU A 196 -16.68 2.97 31.38
N ASN A 197 -15.49 3.40 31.80
CA ASN A 197 -15.11 3.55 33.21
C ASN A 197 -14.93 5.03 33.55
N ALA A 198 -14.54 5.35 34.79
CA ALA A 198 -14.35 6.74 35.22
C ALA A 198 -13.37 7.51 34.32
N ASN A 199 -12.21 6.94 34.01
CA ASN A 199 -11.12 7.60 33.30
C ASN A 199 -10.76 6.95 31.94
N THR A 200 -11.37 5.82 31.59
CA THR A 200 -11.03 5.07 30.39
C THR A 200 -12.28 4.59 29.68
N THR A 201 -12.15 4.29 28.38
CA THR A 201 -13.14 3.56 27.59
C THR A 201 -12.44 2.36 26.95
N THR A 202 -13.09 1.20 26.99
CA THR A 202 -12.63 -0.02 26.29
C THR A 202 -13.56 -0.28 25.11
N TYR A 203 -13.00 -0.31 23.91
CA TYR A 203 -13.69 -0.57 22.64
C TYR A 203 -13.48 -2.01 22.22
N PHE A 204 -14.52 -2.69 21.71
CA PHE A 204 -14.48 -4.08 21.27
C PHE A 204 -14.77 -4.17 19.78
N TYR A 205 -13.89 -4.89 19.05
CA TYR A 205 -13.95 -5.10 17.61
C TYR A 205 -13.82 -6.59 17.26
N TYR A 206 -14.37 -6.96 16.10
CA TYR A 206 -14.28 -8.33 15.58
C TYR A 206 -14.10 -8.33 14.07
N GLN A 207 -12.96 -8.84 13.59
CA GLN A 207 -12.73 -9.14 12.20
C GLN A 207 -13.10 -10.61 11.95
N ARG A 208 -14.26 -10.82 11.30
CA ARG A 208 -14.85 -12.14 11.09
C ARG A 208 -14.25 -12.94 9.94
N LEU A 209 -13.62 -12.27 8.98
CA LEU A 209 -12.96 -12.88 7.84
C LEU A 209 -11.46 -13.00 8.11
N PRO A 210 -10.82 -14.09 7.65
CA PRO A 210 -9.39 -14.28 7.87
C PRO A 210 -8.56 -13.26 7.07
N ILE A 211 -7.67 -12.55 7.76
CA ILE A 211 -6.78 -11.54 7.20
C ILE A 211 -5.32 -11.86 7.51
N PRO A 212 -4.36 -11.48 6.68
CA PRO A 212 -2.96 -11.48 7.04
C PRO A 212 -2.68 -10.43 8.12
N THR A 213 -1.60 -10.63 8.90
CA THR A 213 -1.26 -9.77 10.05
C THR A 213 -0.98 -8.31 9.65
N TYR A 214 -0.45 -8.07 8.44
CA TYR A 214 -0.16 -6.71 7.97
C TYR A 214 -1.40 -5.83 7.83
N LEU A 215 -2.61 -6.41 7.83
CA LEU A 215 -3.91 -5.71 7.80
C LEU A 215 -4.51 -5.43 9.19
N ILE A 216 -3.82 -5.82 10.27
CA ILE A 216 -4.24 -5.46 11.62
C ILE A 216 -3.89 -4.00 11.88
N ALA A 217 -4.90 -3.18 12.15
CA ALA A 217 -4.72 -1.75 12.37
C ALA A 217 -5.44 -1.26 13.62
N ILE A 218 -4.80 -0.34 14.33
CA ILE A 218 -5.34 0.39 15.48
C ILE A 218 -5.04 1.87 15.27
N ALA A 219 -6.03 2.71 15.52
CA ALA A 219 -5.83 4.16 15.64
C ALA A 219 -6.55 4.68 16.88
N VAL A 220 -5.92 5.61 17.58
CA VAL A 220 -6.45 6.23 18.80
C VAL A 220 -6.22 7.73 18.76
N GLY A 221 -7.29 8.50 18.89
CA GLY A 221 -7.22 9.96 18.85
C GLY A 221 -8.53 10.60 19.31
N ASN A 222 -8.60 11.92 19.23
CA ASN A 222 -9.86 12.65 19.37
C ASN A 222 -10.61 12.56 18.03
N LEU A 223 -11.43 11.50 17.86
CA LEU A 223 -12.02 11.15 16.58
C LEU A 223 -13.54 11.30 16.59
N GLU A 224 -14.08 11.84 15.50
CA GLU A 224 -15.50 11.85 15.19
C GLU A 224 -15.78 11.11 13.90
N GLY A 225 -17.01 10.58 13.75
CA GLY A 225 -17.48 9.91 12.54
C GLY A 225 -18.57 10.69 11.83
N ARG A 226 -18.55 10.67 10.50
CA ARG A 226 -19.64 11.16 9.63
C ARG A 226 -20.07 10.03 8.71
N LYS A 227 -21.30 9.58 8.88
CA LYS A 227 -21.89 8.56 8.02
C LYS A 227 -22.20 9.16 6.65
N ILE A 228 -21.62 8.60 5.58
CA ILE A 228 -21.81 9.05 4.19
C ILE A 228 -22.64 8.07 3.35
N SER A 229 -22.75 6.80 3.78
CA SER A 229 -23.66 5.80 3.18
C SER A 229 -24.10 4.79 4.24
N GLU A 230 -24.89 3.78 3.84
CA GLU A 230 -25.32 2.74 4.79
C GLU A 230 -24.14 1.95 5.36
N ARG A 231 -23.10 1.70 4.54
CA ARG A 231 -21.92 0.91 4.91
C ARG A 231 -20.65 1.71 5.13
N THR A 232 -20.68 3.05 4.93
CA THR A 232 -19.48 3.87 4.99
C THR A 232 -19.60 5.01 5.99
N THR A 233 -18.64 5.08 6.91
CA THR A 233 -18.42 6.20 7.82
C THR A 233 -17.02 6.76 7.61
N VAL A 234 -16.90 8.07 7.50
CA VAL A 234 -15.61 8.78 7.47
C VAL A 234 -15.29 9.22 8.89
N TYR A 235 -14.12 8.84 9.37
CA TYR A 235 -13.59 9.25 10.67
C TYR A 235 -12.41 10.20 10.48
N ALA A 236 -12.32 11.22 11.33
CA ALA A 236 -11.19 12.14 11.41
C ALA A 236 -11.21 12.86 12.75
N GLU A 237 -10.21 13.71 12.99
CA GLU A 237 -10.30 14.71 14.05
C GLU A 237 -11.45 15.70 13.76
N PRO A 238 -12.10 16.29 14.79
CA PRO A 238 -13.29 17.15 14.60
C PRO A 238 -13.09 18.30 13.61
N GLU A 239 -11.86 18.82 13.53
CA GLU A 239 -11.48 19.95 12.65
C GLU A 239 -11.47 19.58 11.17
N GLU A 240 -11.36 18.27 10.85
CA GLU A 240 -11.19 17.76 9.48
C GLU A 240 -12.35 16.88 9.00
N VAL A 241 -13.15 16.32 9.90
CA VAL A 241 -14.12 15.26 9.58
C VAL A 241 -15.19 15.69 8.57
N ASP A 242 -15.67 16.93 8.63
CA ASP A 242 -16.71 17.42 7.72
C ASP A 242 -16.18 17.62 6.30
N LYS A 243 -14.93 18.12 6.17
CA LYS A 243 -14.23 18.22 4.87
C LYS A 243 -13.99 16.84 4.27
N ALA A 244 -13.51 15.90 5.09
CA ALA A 244 -13.26 14.52 4.65
C ALA A 244 -14.55 13.82 4.20
N ALA A 245 -15.66 14.01 4.91
CA ALA A 245 -16.94 13.44 4.55
C ALA A 245 -17.47 13.98 3.21
N LEU A 246 -17.25 15.26 2.91
CA LEU A 246 -17.62 15.88 1.62
C LEU A 246 -16.72 15.36 0.49
N GLU A 247 -15.39 15.27 0.73
CA GLU A 247 -14.44 14.80 -0.25
C GLU A 247 -14.71 13.35 -0.66
N PHE A 248 -14.99 12.47 0.31
CA PHE A 248 -15.19 11.03 0.09
C PHE A 248 -16.66 10.62 -0.11
N ALA A 249 -17.57 11.55 -0.35
CA ALA A 249 -19.01 11.29 -0.41
C ALA A 249 -19.43 10.24 -1.46
N ASP A 250 -18.64 10.06 -2.52
CA ASP A 250 -18.95 9.14 -3.63
C ASP A 250 -18.41 7.70 -3.42
N THR A 251 -17.80 7.40 -2.27
CA THR A 251 -17.17 6.11 -1.96
C THR A 251 -18.08 4.90 -2.24
N ASP A 252 -19.36 4.97 -1.87
CA ASP A 252 -20.27 3.84 -2.08
C ASP A 252 -20.52 3.53 -3.57
N LYS A 253 -20.48 4.54 -4.43
CA LYS A 253 -20.54 4.36 -5.89
C LYS A 253 -19.33 3.57 -6.41
N PHE A 254 -18.14 3.84 -5.87
CA PHE A 254 -16.92 3.11 -6.25
C PHE A 254 -17.01 1.64 -5.84
N ILE A 255 -17.54 1.36 -4.63
CA ILE A 255 -17.75 -0.01 -4.17
C ILE A 255 -18.75 -0.75 -5.08
N GLN A 256 -19.87 -0.12 -5.46
CA GLN A 256 -20.86 -0.71 -6.36
C GLN A 256 -20.28 -1.06 -7.73
N ILE A 257 -19.42 -0.21 -8.28
CA ILE A 257 -18.73 -0.47 -9.54
C ILE A 257 -17.77 -1.67 -9.39
N ALA A 258 -16.98 -1.70 -8.32
CA ALA A 258 -16.06 -2.81 -8.05
C ALA A 258 -16.82 -4.15 -7.88
N GLU A 259 -17.97 -4.16 -7.18
CA GLU A 259 -18.86 -5.31 -7.05
C GLU A 259 -19.36 -5.83 -8.43
N ALA A 260 -19.57 -4.94 -9.39
CA ALA A 260 -19.97 -5.32 -10.75
C ALA A 260 -18.84 -6.01 -11.55
N TYR A 261 -17.59 -5.76 -11.22
CA TYR A 261 -16.42 -6.45 -11.81
C TYR A 261 -16.05 -7.74 -11.06
N THR A 262 -16.27 -7.78 -9.75
CA THR A 262 -15.91 -8.90 -8.88
C THR A 262 -17.16 -9.66 -8.41
N TYR A 263 -17.58 -9.47 -7.20
CA TYR A 263 -18.83 -9.93 -6.58
C TYR A 263 -19.09 -9.11 -5.32
N GLY A 264 -20.20 -9.35 -4.62
CA GLY A 264 -20.64 -8.55 -3.47
C GLY A 264 -19.56 -8.31 -2.42
N TYR A 265 -19.58 -7.14 -1.82
CA TYR A 265 -18.67 -6.70 -0.77
C TYR A 265 -18.88 -7.51 0.52
N GLU A 266 -17.88 -8.27 0.96
CA GLU A 266 -18.04 -9.25 2.05
C GLU A 266 -17.67 -8.70 3.44
N TRP A 267 -16.97 -7.57 3.54
CA TRP A 267 -16.45 -7.05 4.81
C TRP A 267 -17.52 -6.43 5.71
N GLY A 268 -18.68 -6.07 5.19
CA GLY A 268 -19.82 -5.47 5.89
C GLY A 268 -19.75 -3.95 5.91
N GLU A 269 -18.73 -3.37 6.55
CA GLU A 269 -18.49 -1.93 6.63
C GLU A 269 -17.23 -1.54 5.85
N TYR A 270 -17.26 -0.38 5.20
CA TYR A 270 -16.10 0.25 4.58
C TYR A 270 -15.92 1.64 5.23
N ASN A 271 -15.20 1.71 6.31
CA ASN A 271 -14.92 2.99 6.96
C ASN A 271 -13.60 3.57 6.47
N ILE A 272 -13.51 4.89 6.44
CA ILE A 272 -12.33 5.65 6.04
C ILE A 272 -11.86 6.44 7.26
N LEU A 273 -10.59 6.34 7.60
CA LEU A 273 -9.95 7.18 8.61
C LEU A 273 -8.96 8.12 7.96
N LEU A 274 -9.27 9.42 7.99
CA LEU A 274 -8.31 10.46 7.65
C LEU A 274 -7.31 10.59 8.78
N LEU A 275 -6.07 10.21 8.50
CA LEU A 275 -4.95 10.26 9.45
C LEU A 275 -4.30 11.66 9.53
N PRO A 276 -3.50 11.93 10.56
CA PRO A 276 -2.67 13.12 10.61
C PRO A 276 -1.67 13.21 9.44
N PRO A 277 -1.18 14.42 9.10
CA PRO A 277 -0.35 14.66 7.91
C PRO A 277 0.99 13.91 7.87
N SER A 278 1.42 13.30 8.96
CA SER A 278 2.65 12.50 9.03
C SER A 278 2.51 11.11 8.37
N PHE A 279 1.30 10.68 8.00
CA PHE A 279 1.07 9.39 7.37
C PHE A 279 1.87 9.26 6.06
N PRO A 280 2.67 8.18 5.89
CA PRO A 280 3.68 8.13 4.83
C PRO A 280 3.17 7.71 3.45
N TYR A 281 2.00 7.10 3.37
CA TYR A 281 1.41 6.54 2.15
C TYR A 281 0.21 7.36 1.65
N GLY A 282 -0.37 6.96 0.53
CA GLY A 282 -1.63 7.49 0.03
C GLY A 282 -2.81 6.96 0.82
N GLY A 283 -2.86 5.65 0.93
CA GLY A 283 -3.80 4.90 1.74
C GLY A 283 -3.16 3.64 2.33
N MET A 284 -3.97 2.90 3.06
CA MET A 284 -3.69 1.55 3.55
C MET A 284 -5.02 0.82 3.69
N GLU A 285 -5.12 -0.31 3.05
CA GLU A 285 -6.32 -1.08 2.79
C GLU A 285 -6.85 -1.90 3.99
N ASN A 286 -6.60 -1.47 5.22
CA ASN A 286 -7.07 -2.22 6.40
C ASN A 286 -8.58 -2.51 6.30
N PRO A 287 -9.02 -3.77 6.37
CA PRO A 287 -10.44 -4.11 6.24
C PRO A 287 -11.30 -3.39 7.27
N CYS A 288 -12.46 -2.92 6.88
CA CYS A 288 -13.39 -2.13 7.70
C CYS A 288 -12.85 -0.76 8.17
N LEU A 289 -11.59 -0.41 7.92
CA LEU A 289 -10.98 0.87 8.34
C LEU A 289 -9.81 1.25 7.43
N THR A 290 -10.09 1.66 6.22
CA THR A 290 -9.08 2.19 5.30
C THR A 290 -8.45 3.46 5.88
N PHE A 291 -7.11 3.47 5.98
CA PHE A 291 -6.36 4.67 6.35
C PHE A 291 -6.08 5.51 5.12
N VAL A 292 -6.19 6.83 5.24
CA VAL A 292 -5.87 7.76 4.14
C VAL A 292 -5.14 9.00 4.65
N THR A 293 -4.28 9.54 3.78
CA THR A 293 -3.56 10.79 4.03
C THR A 293 -4.45 12.02 3.85
N PRO A 294 -4.31 13.08 4.65
CA PRO A 294 -5.03 14.33 4.43
C PRO A 294 -4.62 15.07 3.15
N SER A 295 -3.54 14.66 2.49
CA SER A 295 -3.18 15.20 1.17
C SER A 295 -4.22 14.91 0.09
N LEU A 296 -5.19 14.01 0.33
CA LEU A 296 -6.32 13.74 -0.56
C LEU A 296 -7.43 14.78 -0.48
N ILE A 297 -7.45 15.63 0.55
CA ILE A 297 -8.49 16.67 0.72
C ILE A 297 -8.17 17.83 -0.21
N ALA A 298 -8.59 17.72 -1.46
CA ALA A 298 -8.43 18.75 -2.48
C ALA A 298 -9.58 19.78 -2.46
N GLY A 299 -10.75 19.40 -1.96
CA GLY A 299 -11.95 20.23 -1.92
C GLY A 299 -12.82 20.17 -3.18
N ASP A 300 -12.36 19.41 -4.19
CA ASP A 300 -13.03 19.24 -5.48
C ASP A 300 -13.12 17.76 -5.92
N LYS A 301 -12.75 16.84 -5.04
CA LYS A 301 -12.72 15.38 -5.25
C LYS A 301 -11.72 14.94 -6.35
N SER A 302 -10.77 15.78 -6.74
CA SER A 302 -9.83 15.47 -7.82
C SER A 302 -8.84 14.34 -7.47
N LEU A 303 -8.65 14.03 -6.17
CA LEU A 303 -7.69 13.03 -5.68
C LEU A 303 -8.33 11.75 -5.09
N VAL A 304 -9.63 11.52 -5.33
CA VAL A 304 -10.35 10.35 -4.79
C VAL A 304 -10.04 9.03 -5.49
N ASN A 305 -9.22 9.03 -6.53
CA ASN A 305 -8.70 7.82 -7.17
C ASN A 305 -7.95 6.91 -6.18
N THR A 306 -7.28 7.48 -5.17
CA THR A 306 -6.70 6.69 -4.07
C THR A 306 -7.78 5.90 -3.32
N ILE A 307 -8.98 6.46 -3.09
CA ILE A 307 -10.09 5.72 -2.48
C ILE A 307 -10.54 4.56 -3.38
N ALA A 308 -10.58 4.75 -4.70
CA ALA A 308 -10.90 3.66 -5.63
C ALA A 308 -9.85 2.54 -5.59
N HIS A 309 -8.57 2.89 -5.39
CA HIS A 309 -7.48 1.94 -5.17
C HIS A 309 -7.68 1.13 -3.89
N GLU A 310 -7.89 1.79 -2.75
CA GLU A 310 -8.08 1.13 -1.46
C GLU A 310 -9.35 0.25 -1.43
N ILE A 311 -10.43 0.66 -2.13
CA ILE A 311 -11.62 -0.17 -2.32
C ILE A 311 -11.28 -1.44 -3.08
N SER A 312 -10.45 -1.35 -4.12
CA SER A 312 -10.05 -2.47 -4.97
C SER A 312 -9.35 -3.56 -4.15
N HIS A 313 -8.60 -3.17 -3.14
CA HIS A 313 -7.98 -4.10 -2.19
C HIS A 313 -8.98 -4.93 -1.40
N SER A 314 -10.25 -4.54 -1.29
CA SER A 314 -11.26 -5.37 -0.63
C SER A 314 -11.36 -6.77 -1.24
N TRP A 315 -10.98 -6.93 -2.51
CA TRP A 315 -10.86 -8.23 -3.19
C TRP A 315 -9.41 -8.61 -3.45
N ALA A 316 -8.61 -7.68 -3.98
CA ALA A 316 -7.21 -7.89 -4.36
C ALA A 316 -6.27 -7.53 -3.19
N GLY A 317 -5.78 -8.52 -2.48
CA GLY A 317 -4.94 -8.35 -1.29
C GLY A 317 -5.63 -8.75 0.00
N ASN A 318 -6.89 -8.38 0.22
CA ASN A 318 -7.59 -8.69 1.47
C ASN A 318 -8.31 -10.04 1.40
N LEU A 319 -9.17 -10.29 0.41
CA LEU A 319 -9.82 -11.59 0.24
C LEU A 319 -8.89 -12.62 -0.38
N VAL A 320 -8.23 -12.27 -1.48
CA VAL A 320 -7.20 -13.07 -2.14
C VAL A 320 -5.87 -12.36 -1.91
N THR A 321 -4.95 -13.01 -1.20
CA THR A 321 -3.68 -12.40 -0.78
C THR A 321 -2.49 -13.14 -1.41
N MET A 322 -1.43 -12.44 -1.82
CA MET A 322 -0.17 -13.10 -2.15
C MET A 322 0.32 -13.93 -0.96
N SER A 323 0.98 -15.05 -1.22
CA SER A 323 1.55 -15.91 -0.17
C SER A 323 2.84 -15.35 0.42
N THR A 324 3.61 -14.62 -0.36
CA THR A 324 4.87 -13.97 0.03
C THR A 324 4.97 -12.59 -0.60
N TRP A 325 5.75 -11.70 0.01
CA TRP A 325 6.00 -10.36 -0.52
C TRP A 325 6.70 -10.35 -1.89
N THR A 326 7.32 -11.45 -2.27
CA THR A 326 7.90 -11.63 -3.60
C THR A 326 6.85 -11.50 -4.71
N ASP A 327 5.60 -11.94 -4.44
CA ASP A 327 4.46 -11.85 -5.36
C ASP A 327 3.56 -10.62 -5.11
N PHE A 328 4.09 -9.53 -4.55
CA PHE A 328 3.32 -8.34 -4.15
C PHE A 328 2.48 -7.73 -5.29
N TRP A 329 2.89 -7.91 -6.54
CA TRP A 329 2.13 -7.50 -7.71
C TRP A 329 0.76 -8.18 -7.85
N LEU A 330 0.54 -9.35 -7.22
CA LEU A 330 -0.78 -10.00 -7.18
C LEU A 330 -1.78 -9.20 -6.35
N ASN A 331 -1.33 -8.46 -5.34
CA ASN A 331 -2.17 -7.50 -4.64
C ASN A 331 -2.29 -6.20 -5.45
N GLU A 332 -1.17 -5.56 -5.73
CA GLU A 332 -1.12 -4.18 -6.24
C GLU A 332 -1.50 -4.07 -7.72
N GLY A 333 -1.03 -4.98 -8.55
CA GLY A 333 -1.40 -5.01 -9.97
C GLY A 333 -2.90 -5.21 -10.19
N PHE A 334 -3.53 -6.10 -9.40
CA PHE A 334 -4.97 -6.28 -9.41
C PHE A 334 -5.73 -5.08 -8.82
N ALA A 335 -5.20 -4.45 -7.76
CA ALA A 335 -5.80 -3.23 -7.21
C ALA A 335 -5.79 -2.10 -8.25
N MET A 336 -4.67 -1.90 -8.96
CA MET A 336 -4.58 -0.95 -10.07
C MET A 336 -5.51 -1.28 -11.24
N LEU A 337 -5.66 -2.57 -11.56
CA LEU A 337 -6.61 -3.00 -12.60
C LEU A 337 -8.05 -2.62 -12.22
N LEU A 338 -8.49 -2.97 -11.03
CA LEU A 338 -9.84 -2.67 -10.55
C LEU A 338 -10.08 -1.17 -10.40
N GLN A 339 -9.10 -0.41 -9.88
CA GLN A 339 -9.13 1.06 -9.82
C GLN A 339 -9.42 1.64 -11.21
N ARG A 340 -8.67 1.23 -12.25
CA ARG A 340 -8.86 1.75 -13.62
C ARG A 340 -10.17 1.27 -14.26
N LYS A 341 -10.74 0.13 -13.82
CA LYS A 341 -12.12 -0.24 -14.19
C LYS A 341 -13.14 0.68 -13.53
N ILE A 342 -12.94 1.05 -12.26
CA ILE A 342 -13.79 2.06 -11.58
C ILE A 342 -13.69 3.41 -12.30
N GLU A 343 -12.49 3.87 -12.63
CA GLU A 343 -12.25 5.12 -13.37
C GLU A 343 -12.91 5.10 -14.76
N THR A 344 -12.87 3.96 -15.47
CA THR A 344 -13.55 3.80 -16.77
C THR A 344 -15.05 4.04 -16.66
N GLU A 345 -15.70 3.49 -15.65
CA GLU A 345 -17.14 3.65 -15.43
C GLU A 345 -17.52 5.06 -14.94
N LEU A 346 -16.62 5.73 -14.23
CA LEU A 346 -16.86 7.07 -13.68
C LEU A 346 -16.60 8.19 -14.68
N TYR A 347 -15.49 8.09 -15.41
CA TYR A 347 -14.91 9.18 -16.19
C TYR A 347 -14.75 8.84 -17.67
N GLY A 348 -15.01 7.60 -18.07
CA GLY A 348 -14.87 7.13 -19.44
C GLY A 348 -13.49 6.57 -19.79
N THR A 349 -13.43 5.88 -20.93
CA THR A 349 -12.25 5.12 -21.37
C THR A 349 -11.03 6.01 -21.62
N GLU A 350 -11.21 7.23 -22.17
CA GLU A 350 -10.09 8.14 -22.48
C GLU A 350 -9.37 8.58 -21.20
N VAL A 351 -10.12 8.90 -20.14
CA VAL A 351 -9.55 9.27 -18.83
C VAL A 351 -8.81 8.08 -18.20
N ALA A 352 -9.36 6.88 -18.25
CA ALA A 352 -8.72 5.67 -17.73
C ALA A 352 -7.45 5.29 -18.51
N LYS A 353 -7.43 5.49 -19.83
CA LYS A 353 -6.22 5.34 -20.66
C LYS A 353 -5.16 6.37 -20.28
N LEU A 354 -5.56 7.62 -20.02
CA LEU A 354 -4.65 8.65 -19.58
C LEU A 354 -4.04 8.34 -18.21
N SER A 355 -4.85 7.83 -17.25
CA SER A 355 -4.37 7.28 -15.99
C SER A 355 -3.33 6.15 -16.20
N SER A 356 -3.58 5.26 -17.18
CA SER A 356 -2.64 4.20 -17.54
C SER A 356 -1.34 4.70 -18.16
N GLN A 357 -1.39 5.79 -18.95
CA GLN A 357 -0.19 6.46 -19.47
C GLN A 357 0.64 7.08 -18.36
N ILE A 358 0.01 7.78 -17.41
CA ILE A 358 0.69 8.35 -16.23
C ILE A 358 1.38 7.23 -15.45
N GLY A 359 0.68 6.11 -15.21
CA GLY A 359 1.26 4.94 -14.57
C GLY A 359 2.45 4.36 -15.33
N TYR A 360 2.41 4.33 -16.66
CA TYR A 360 3.55 3.88 -17.45
C TYR A 360 4.76 4.85 -17.36
N PHE A 361 4.54 6.17 -17.21
CA PHE A 361 5.61 7.11 -16.88
C PHE A 361 6.23 6.80 -15.52
N THR A 362 5.40 6.61 -14.50
CA THR A 362 5.86 6.24 -13.16
C THR A 362 6.69 4.95 -13.19
N LEU A 363 6.22 3.92 -13.92
CA LEU A 363 6.97 2.68 -14.15
C LEU A 363 8.34 2.96 -14.78
N THR A 364 8.36 3.81 -15.82
CA THR A 364 9.60 4.18 -16.53
C THR A 364 10.60 4.83 -15.58
N GLU A 365 10.16 5.81 -14.78
CA GLU A 365 11.01 6.48 -13.80
C GLU A 365 11.57 5.53 -12.76
N GLN A 366 10.75 4.60 -12.24
CA GLN A 366 11.19 3.62 -11.24
C GLN A 366 12.22 2.65 -11.80
N ILE A 367 12.01 2.15 -13.03
CA ILE A 367 12.97 1.27 -13.70
C ILE A 367 14.31 1.99 -13.90
N LEU A 368 14.28 3.23 -14.37
CA LEU A 368 15.50 4.02 -14.58
C LEU A 368 16.22 4.36 -13.26
N ASN A 369 15.47 4.62 -12.20
CA ASN A 369 16.02 4.95 -10.88
C ASN A 369 16.75 3.76 -10.25
N PHE A 370 16.21 2.54 -10.35
CA PHE A 370 16.89 1.33 -9.90
C PHE A 370 18.00 0.89 -10.87
N GLY A 371 17.80 1.13 -12.16
CA GLY A 371 18.57 0.56 -13.28
C GLY A 371 17.86 -0.63 -13.91
N GLU A 372 17.83 -0.70 -15.24
CA GLU A 372 17.07 -1.70 -16.00
C GLU A 372 17.39 -3.16 -15.65
N SER A 373 18.62 -3.45 -15.22
CA SER A 373 19.04 -4.79 -14.84
C SER A 373 18.85 -5.10 -13.35
N HIS A 374 18.34 -4.16 -12.56
CA HIS A 374 18.16 -4.34 -11.12
C HIS A 374 16.98 -5.26 -10.84
N ASP A 375 17.17 -6.22 -9.95
CA ASP A 375 16.18 -7.26 -9.64
C ASP A 375 14.83 -6.68 -9.14
N TYR A 376 14.83 -5.57 -8.40
CA TYR A 376 13.62 -4.88 -7.93
C TYR A 376 12.74 -4.33 -9.07
N THR A 377 13.19 -4.40 -10.31
CA THR A 377 12.38 -4.05 -11.49
C THR A 377 11.65 -5.25 -12.10
N SER A 378 11.84 -6.47 -11.56
CA SER A 378 11.04 -7.65 -11.86
C SER A 378 9.74 -7.66 -11.02
N LEU A 379 8.74 -8.45 -11.43
CA LEU A 379 7.52 -8.67 -10.63
C LEU A 379 7.73 -9.74 -9.54
N HIS A 380 8.83 -10.49 -9.62
CA HIS A 380 9.20 -11.54 -8.66
C HIS A 380 10.65 -11.36 -8.19
N PRO A 381 10.94 -10.28 -7.44
CA PRO A 381 12.27 -9.96 -6.99
C PRO A 381 12.77 -10.93 -5.89
N TYR A 382 14.09 -11.10 -5.80
CA TYR A 382 14.71 -11.87 -4.72
C TYR A 382 14.83 -11.03 -3.45
N LEU A 383 14.07 -11.39 -2.41
CA LEU A 383 13.93 -10.60 -1.17
C LEU A 383 14.64 -11.24 0.05
N VAL A 384 15.44 -12.30 -0.13
CA VAL A 384 16.19 -12.92 0.99
C VAL A 384 17.28 -11.96 1.47
N GLY A 385 17.27 -11.64 2.76
CA GLY A 385 18.25 -10.76 3.37
C GLY A 385 18.13 -9.28 3.00
N VAL A 386 16.94 -8.86 2.55
CA VAL A 386 16.61 -7.49 2.14
C VAL A 386 15.66 -6.84 3.15
N ASN A 387 15.83 -5.55 3.40
CA ASN A 387 14.80 -4.77 4.05
C ASN A 387 13.68 -4.48 3.04
N PHE A 388 12.46 -4.93 3.33
CA PHE A 388 11.31 -4.83 2.41
C PHE A 388 10.98 -3.39 2.01
N ASP A 389 11.16 -2.41 2.90
CA ASP A 389 10.96 -1.00 2.57
C ASP A 389 11.93 -0.49 1.48
N ASP A 390 13.12 -1.09 1.36
CA ASP A 390 14.11 -0.68 0.35
C ASP A 390 13.73 -1.20 -1.05
N ALA A 391 12.92 -2.26 -1.11
CA ALA A 391 12.37 -2.81 -2.35
C ALA A 391 11.02 -2.18 -2.73
N PHE A 392 10.40 -1.39 -1.84
CA PHE A 392 9.12 -0.73 -2.10
C PHE A 392 9.24 0.30 -3.23
N SER A 393 8.39 0.14 -4.25
CA SER A 393 8.35 0.98 -5.44
C SER A 393 7.01 0.85 -6.16
N ASP A 394 6.81 1.62 -7.23
CA ASP A 394 5.62 1.50 -8.09
C ASP A 394 5.69 0.31 -9.08
N ILE A 395 6.76 -0.49 -9.07
CA ILE A 395 6.93 -1.65 -9.97
C ILE A 395 5.79 -2.67 -9.82
N PRO A 396 5.47 -3.22 -8.62
CA PRO A 396 4.38 -4.17 -8.46
C PRO A 396 3.02 -3.60 -8.87
N TYR A 397 2.81 -2.30 -8.73
CA TYR A 397 1.62 -1.57 -9.13
C TYR A 397 1.50 -1.48 -10.65
N GLU A 398 2.42 -0.79 -11.29
CA GLU A 398 2.29 -0.38 -12.67
C GLU A 398 2.78 -1.44 -13.66
N LYS A 399 3.88 -2.16 -13.37
CA LYS A 399 4.27 -3.32 -14.19
C LYS A 399 3.25 -4.46 -14.02
N GLY A 400 2.74 -4.67 -12.78
CA GLY A 400 1.69 -5.63 -12.50
C GLY A 400 0.39 -5.33 -13.25
N TYR A 401 -0.07 -4.07 -13.21
CA TYR A 401 -1.21 -3.62 -14.01
C TYR A 401 -0.99 -3.82 -15.51
N ASN A 402 0.14 -3.39 -16.05
CA ASN A 402 0.46 -3.54 -17.47
C ASN A 402 0.44 -5.00 -17.91
N PHE A 403 0.92 -5.91 -17.05
CA PHE A 403 0.86 -7.34 -17.30
C PHE A 403 -0.57 -7.88 -17.32
N LEU A 404 -1.39 -7.54 -16.34
CA LEU A 404 -2.80 -7.96 -16.29
C LEU A 404 -3.60 -7.38 -17.46
N TYR A 405 -3.35 -6.13 -17.84
CA TYR A 405 -3.95 -5.50 -19.01
C TYR A 405 -3.55 -6.23 -20.32
N HIS A 406 -2.28 -6.62 -20.46
CA HIS A 406 -1.82 -7.42 -21.59
C HIS A 406 -2.57 -8.76 -21.68
N ILE A 407 -2.74 -9.48 -20.56
CA ILE A 407 -3.53 -10.72 -20.51
C ILE A 407 -4.97 -10.45 -20.91
N GLU A 408 -5.58 -9.39 -20.40
CA GLU A 408 -6.94 -8.95 -20.75
C GLU A 408 -7.08 -8.74 -22.27
N GLN A 409 -6.16 -8.00 -22.90
CA GLN A 409 -6.21 -7.73 -24.33
C GLN A 409 -6.11 -9.02 -25.16
N LEU A 410 -5.22 -9.94 -24.80
CA LEU A 410 -5.09 -11.22 -25.50
C LEU A 410 -6.37 -12.05 -25.41
N ILE A 411 -6.97 -12.15 -24.24
CA ILE A 411 -8.17 -12.95 -23.99
C ILE A 411 -9.38 -12.33 -24.69
N ASN A 412 -9.62 -11.03 -24.50
CA ASN A 412 -10.80 -10.35 -25.04
C ASN A 412 -10.75 -10.23 -26.58
N ASN A 413 -9.56 -10.01 -27.16
CA ASN A 413 -9.38 -9.99 -28.60
C ASN A 413 -9.68 -11.34 -29.26
N GLU A 414 -9.32 -12.47 -28.62
CA GLU A 414 -9.62 -13.79 -29.13
C GLU A 414 -11.09 -14.18 -28.91
N ALA A 415 -11.68 -13.82 -27.76
CA ALA A 415 -13.07 -14.07 -27.42
C ALA A 415 -14.07 -13.20 -28.21
N LYS A 416 -13.66 -12.00 -28.63
CA LYS A 416 -14.51 -10.92 -29.20
C LYS A 416 -15.59 -10.40 -28.24
N GLU A 417 -15.36 -10.58 -26.95
CA GLU A 417 -16.21 -10.12 -25.84
C GLU A 417 -15.35 -9.93 -24.58
N ASP A 418 -15.91 -9.34 -23.53
CA ASP A 418 -15.22 -9.13 -22.25
C ASP A 418 -15.20 -10.45 -21.42
N LEU A 419 -14.48 -11.45 -21.92
CA LEU A 419 -14.29 -12.73 -21.25
C LEU A 419 -13.38 -12.60 -20.02
N PHE A 420 -12.41 -11.69 -20.06
CA PHE A 420 -11.48 -11.50 -18.95
C PHE A 420 -12.20 -11.12 -17.66
N LYS A 421 -13.23 -10.27 -17.72
CA LYS A 421 -14.09 -9.95 -16.56
C LYS A 421 -14.71 -11.19 -15.93
N ILE A 422 -15.17 -12.15 -16.74
CA ILE A 422 -15.76 -13.41 -16.26
C ILE A 422 -14.68 -14.25 -15.56
N ILE A 423 -13.48 -14.32 -16.14
CA ILE A 423 -12.34 -15.07 -15.59
C ILE A 423 -11.90 -14.45 -14.25
N ILE A 424 -11.81 -13.13 -14.14
CA ILE A 424 -11.41 -12.45 -12.91
C ILE A 424 -12.47 -12.63 -11.79
N ARG A 425 -13.75 -12.61 -12.11
CA ARG A 425 -14.79 -12.98 -11.13
C ARG A 425 -14.62 -14.42 -10.61
N ALA A 426 -14.30 -15.36 -11.50
CA ALA A 426 -14.03 -16.74 -11.11
C ALA A 426 -12.77 -16.83 -10.22
N TYR A 427 -11.69 -16.09 -10.54
CA TYR A 427 -10.48 -16.00 -9.75
C TYR A 427 -10.76 -15.56 -8.31
N PHE A 428 -11.40 -14.41 -8.11
CA PHE A 428 -11.73 -13.92 -6.77
C PHE A 428 -12.69 -14.85 -6.03
N THR A 429 -13.59 -15.54 -6.73
CA THR A 429 -14.51 -16.50 -6.12
C THR A 429 -13.80 -17.77 -5.64
N GLU A 430 -12.86 -18.28 -6.44
CA GLU A 430 -12.15 -19.53 -6.15
C GLU A 430 -11.12 -19.38 -5.04
N PHE A 431 -10.41 -18.24 -5.04
CA PHE A 431 -9.30 -18.00 -4.12
C PHE A 431 -9.66 -17.13 -2.90
N LYS A 432 -10.91 -16.72 -2.74
CA LYS A 432 -11.31 -15.93 -1.56
C LYS A 432 -10.91 -16.61 -0.24
N TYR A 433 -10.43 -15.81 0.68
CA TYR A 433 -9.90 -16.21 1.99
C TYR A 433 -8.59 -17.01 1.95
N LYS A 434 -8.04 -17.26 0.79
CA LYS A 434 -6.79 -18.00 0.60
C LYS A 434 -5.61 -17.04 0.34
N THR A 435 -4.43 -17.61 0.41
CA THR A 435 -3.20 -17.01 -0.10
C THR A 435 -2.76 -17.75 -1.36
N ILE A 436 -2.13 -17.05 -2.28
CA ILE A 436 -1.73 -17.60 -3.57
C ILE A 436 -0.32 -17.16 -3.96
N THR A 437 0.33 -17.96 -4.81
CA THR A 437 1.56 -17.64 -5.52
C THR A 437 1.25 -17.27 -6.97
N TYR A 438 2.23 -16.66 -7.67
CA TYR A 438 2.11 -16.45 -9.11
C TYR A 438 1.89 -17.76 -9.88
N ILE A 439 2.43 -18.90 -9.40
CA ILE A 439 2.23 -20.22 -10.01
C ILE A 439 0.75 -20.61 -9.96
N ALA A 440 0.10 -20.42 -8.81
CA ALA A 440 -1.33 -20.72 -8.66
C ALA A 440 -2.18 -19.83 -9.58
N PHE A 441 -1.86 -18.54 -9.67
CA PHE A 441 -2.52 -17.61 -10.58
C PHE A 441 -2.31 -18.02 -12.05
N ARG A 442 -1.08 -18.31 -12.45
CA ARG A 442 -0.75 -18.78 -13.80
C ARG A 442 -1.51 -20.05 -14.16
N THR A 443 -1.48 -21.05 -13.29
CA THR A 443 -2.20 -22.33 -13.49
C THR A 443 -3.69 -22.08 -13.69
N PHE A 444 -4.29 -21.23 -12.84
CA PHE A 444 -5.70 -20.86 -12.98
C PHE A 444 -6.00 -20.23 -14.35
N ILE A 445 -5.20 -19.26 -14.81
CA ILE A 445 -5.38 -18.63 -16.13
C ILE A 445 -5.27 -19.67 -17.25
N GLU A 446 -4.25 -20.54 -17.22
CA GLU A 446 -4.06 -21.58 -18.23
C GLU A 446 -5.25 -22.55 -18.28
N GLU A 447 -5.80 -22.94 -17.14
CA GLU A 447 -7.02 -23.79 -17.06
C GLU A 447 -8.25 -23.06 -17.62
N GLN A 448 -8.44 -21.78 -17.35
CA GLN A 448 -9.54 -20.99 -17.94
C GLN A 448 -9.36 -20.86 -19.46
N LEU A 449 -8.14 -20.63 -19.95
CA LEU A 449 -7.87 -20.59 -21.39
C LEU A 449 -8.24 -21.91 -22.08
N ILE A 450 -7.86 -23.05 -21.51
CA ILE A 450 -8.23 -24.38 -22.04
C ILE A 450 -9.75 -24.54 -22.04
N LYS A 451 -10.41 -24.15 -20.97
CA LYS A 451 -11.87 -24.25 -20.82
C LYS A 451 -12.63 -23.46 -21.89
N TYR A 452 -12.20 -22.24 -22.21
CA TYR A 452 -12.94 -21.36 -23.14
C TYR A 452 -12.49 -21.50 -24.59
N PHE A 453 -11.22 -21.84 -24.85
CA PHE A 453 -10.65 -21.83 -26.19
C PHE A 453 -10.18 -23.20 -26.69
N GLY A 454 -10.11 -24.22 -25.82
CA GLY A 454 -9.52 -25.52 -26.12
C GLY A 454 -7.97 -25.50 -26.14
N GLU A 455 -7.36 -26.68 -26.08
CA GLU A 455 -5.90 -26.84 -25.84
C GLU A 455 -5.00 -26.05 -26.82
N THR A 456 -5.31 -26.12 -28.14
CA THR A 456 -4.45 -25.51 -29.18
C THR A 456 -4.45 -23.97 -29.08
N LYS A 457 -5.61 -23.35 -28.95
CA LYS A 457 -5.70 -21.88 -28.83
C LYS A 457 -5.16 -21.40 -27.48
N ALA A 458 -5.47 -22.12 -26.39
CA ALA A 458 -4.94 -21.84 -25.07
C ALA A 458 -3.41 -21.79 -25.08
N LEU A 459 -2.76 -22.78 -25.73
CA LEU A 459 -1.29 -22.79 -25.86
C LEU A 459 -0.76 -21.57 -26.61
N ASN A 460 -1.43 -21.13 -27.68
CA ASN A 460 -1.03 -19.93 -28.41
C ASN A 460 -1.15 -18.67 -27.55
N ILE A 461 -2.25 -18.50 -26.80
CA ILE A 461 -2.45 -17.36 -25.90
C ILE A 461 -1.42 -17.39 -24.76
N THR A 462 -1.22 -18.55 -24.11
CA THR A 462 -0.23 -18.72 -23.04
C THR A 462 1.19 -18.36 -23.52
N THR A 463 1.53 -18.77 -24.77
CA THR A 463 2.82 -18.39 -25.37
C THR A 463 2.92 -16.89 -25.59
N ALA A 464 1.84 -16.24 -26.04
CA ALA A 464 1.78 -14.79 -26.26
C ALA A 464 1.81 -13.98 -24.95
N ILE A 465 1.29 -14.53 -23.84
CA ILE A 465 1.39 -13.91 -22.52
C ILE A 465 2.85 -13.69 -22.09
N ASN A 466 3.76 -14.61 -22.46
CA ASN A 466 5.20 -14.52 -22.15
C ASN A 466 5.50 -14.31 -20.65
N TRP A 467 5.00 -15.23 -19.82
CA TRP A 467 5.13 -15.18 -18.35
C TRP A 467 6.53 -14.89 -17.85
N LYS A 468 7.56 -15.48 -18.51
CA LYS A 468 8.95 -15.30 -18.08
C LYS A 468 9.38 -13.84 -18.18
N ASN A 469 9.10 -13.20 -19.30
CA ASN A 469 9.50 -11.80 -19.52
C ASN A 469 8.79 -10.85 -18.54
N TRP A 470 7.49 -11.05 -18.33
CA TRP A 470 6.73 -10.18 -17.44
C TRP A 470 7.09 -10.35 -15.97
N VAL A 471 7.22 -11.59 -15.51
CA VAL A 471 7.34 -11.88 -14.06
C VAL A 471 8.78 -11.85 -13.58
N PHE A 472 9.70 -12.44 -14.34
CA PHE A 472 11.09 -12.66 -13.85
C PHE A 472 12.11 -11.74 -14.47
N ASP A 473 11.94 -11.32 -15.73
CA ASP A 473 12.96 -10.49 -16.35
C ASP A 473 12.88 -9.06 -15.78
N PRO A 474 14.01 -8.47 -15.32
CA PRO A 474 14.05 -7.11 -14.85
C PRO A 474 13.88 -6.11 -16.01
N GLY A 475 13.68 -4.86 -15.70
CA GLY A 475 13.57 -3.77 -16.66
C GLY A 475 12.22 -3.67 -17.34
N PHE A 476 12.22 -3.08 -18.54
CA PHE A 476 11.02 -2.84 -19.31
C PHE A 476 10.44 -4.16 -19.85
N PRO A 477 9.10 -4.30 -19.88
CA PRO A 477 8.47 -5.40 -20.57
C PRO A 477 8.72 -5.26 -22.10
N GLU A 478 8.91 -6.39 -22.80
CA GLU A 478 9.09 -6.42 -24.26
C GLU A 478 7.87 -5.83 -25.00
N ILE A 479 6.68 -6.00 -24.42
CA ILE A 479 5.43 -5.53 -24.99
C ILE A 479 5.01 -4.26 -24.27
N LYS A 480 4.89 -3.17 -25.03
CA LYS A 480 4.30 -1.91 -24.58
C LYS A 480 2.81 -1.89 -24.96
N ASN A 481 1.94 -1.79 -23.97
CA ASN A 481 0.52 -1.62 -24.19
C ASN A 481 0.21 -0.26 -24.83
N ASP A 482 -0.83 -0.21 -25.64
CA ASP A 482 -1.29 1.02 -26.29
C ASP A 482 -2.35 1.71 -25.42
N PHE A 483 -1.97 2.84 -24.83
CA PHE A 483 -2.85 3.72 -24.07
C PHE A 483 -3.07 5.07 -24.75
N SER A 484 -2.79 5.19 -26.06
CA SER A 484 -3.00 6.42 -26.81
C SER A 484 -4.43 6.93 -26.67
N ASN A 485 -4.59 8.23 -26.49
CA ASN A 485 -5.88 8.87 -26.28
C ASN A 485 -5.82 10.37 -26.63
N SER A 486 -6.99 10.95 -26.94
CA SER A 486 -7.11 12.34 -27.37
C SER A 486 -6.76 13.36 -26.28
N LEU A 487 -6.88 13.00 -25.00
CA LEU A 487 -6.57 13.89 -23.89
C LEU A 487 -5.06 14.11 -23.74
N SER A 488 -4.27 13.05 -23.92
CA SER A 488 -2.80 13.18 -23.94
C SER A 488 -2.31 13.93 -25.16
N ASP A 489 -2.93 13.75 -26.33
CA ASP A 489 -2.56 14.47 -27.57
C ASP A 489 -2.70 16.00 -27.39
N GLU A 490 -3.75 16.44 -26.69
CA GLU A 490 -3.92 17.85 -26.35
C GLU A 490 -2.81 18.36 -25.42
N CYS A 491 -2.47 17.59 -24.38
CA CYS A 491 -1.39 17.94 -23.46
C CYS A 491 -0.03 18.03 -24.18
N ASP A 492 0.26 17.10 -25.09
CA ASP A 492 1.50 17.05 -25.87
C ASP A 492 1.62 18.24 -26.84
N LEU A 493 0.50 18.75 -27.36
CA LEU A 493 0.47 19.98 -28.12
C LEU A 493 0.98 21.18 -27.29
N TYR A 494 0.49 21.32 -26.05
CA TYR A 494 0.93 22.40 -25.16
C TYR A 494 2.36 22.20 -24.64
N LEU A 495 2.78 20.95 -24.39
CA LEU A 495 4.18 20.64 -24.09
C LEU A 495 5.09 21.10 -25.24
N THR A 496 4.72 20.79 -26.48
CA THR A 496 5.49 21.21 -27.68
C THR A 496 5.59 22.72 -27.77
N LYS A 497 4.49 23.46 -27.61
CA LYS A 497 4.49 24.92 -27.58
C LYS A 497 5.42 25.48 -26.50
N LEU A 498 5.29 24.95 -25.26
CA LEU A 498 6.13 25.37 -24.15
C LEU A 498 7.62 25.16 -24.45
N MET A 499 8.00 23.97 -24.92
CA MET A 499 9.41 23.64 -25.17
C MET A 499 10.01 24.40 -26.34
N ASN A 500 9.20 24.79 -27.31
CA ASN A 500 9.64 25.65 -28.43
C ASN A 500 9.73 27.14 -28.03
N GLY A 501 9.15 27.55 -26.91
CA GLY A 501 9.04 28.96 -26.51
C GLY A 501 7.93 29.71 -27.25
N ASP A 502 6.92 28.99 -27.75
CA ASP A 502 5.75 29.57 -28.36
C ASP A 502 4.84 30.24 -27.32
N SER A 503 3.95 31.11 -27.78
CA SER A 503 3.02 31.81 -26.88
C SER A 503 2.09 30.82 -26.13
N MET A 504 2.03 30.98 -24.82
CA MET A 504 1.14 30.25 -23.93
C MET A 504 -0.05 31.11 -23.43
N ASN A 505 -0.39 32.18 -24.18
CA ASN A 505 -1.50 33.07 -23.83
C ASN A 505 -2.82 32.29 -23.73
N GLY A 506 -3.55 32.46 -22.63
CA GLY A 506 -4.83 31.77 -22.38
C GLY A 506 -4.70 30.31 -21.93
N PHE A 507 -3.47 29.81 -21.77
CA PHE A 507 -3.26 28.44 -21.31
C PHE A 507 -3.76 28.22 -19.88
N ASP A 508 -3.77 29.25 -19.05
CA ASP A 508 -4.33 29.20 -17.69
C ASP A 508 -5.82 28.79 -17.68
N LEU A 509 -6.59 29.24 -18.66
CA LEU A 509 -8.00 28.86 -18.82
C LEU A 509 -8.12 27.40 -19.24
N VAL A 510 -7.33 26.98 -20.22
CA VAL A 510 -7.29 25.59 -20.71
C VAL A 510 -6.88 24.64 -19.56
N PHE A 511 -5.81 24.95 -18.84
CA PHE A 511 -5.30 24.16 -17.75
C PHE A 511 -6.31 24.01 -16.59
N LYS A 512 -7.10 25.03 -16.30
CA LYS A 512 -8.17 24.99 -15.29
C LYS A 512 -9.34 24.09 -15.70
N GLU A 513 -9.68 24.05 -16.99
CA GLU A 513 -10.77 23.19 -17.52
C GLU A 513 -10.33 21.73 -17.69
N TRP A 514 -9.03 21.45 -17.72
CA TRP A 514 -8.52 20.10 -17.85
C TRP A 514 -8.94 19.20 -16.70
N HIS A 515 -9.16 17.93 -17.01
CA HIS A 515 -9.28 16.88 -16.00
C HIS A 515 -7.97 16.78 -15.18
N GLU A 516 -8.05 16.38 -13.91
CA GLU A 516 -6.87 16.27 -13.04
C GLU A 516 -5.75 15.44 -13.68
N TYR A 517 -6.09 14.33 -14.32
CA TYR A 517 -5.10 13.50 -15.01
C TYR A 517 -4.43 14.21 -16.21
N GLN A 518 -5.10 15.14 -16.89
CA GLN A 518 -4.44 15.93 -17.93
C GLN A 518 -3.41 16.91 -17.32
N ARG A 519 -3.76 17.52 -16.20
CA ARG A 519 -2.82 18.39 -15.45
C ARG A 519 -1.62 17.61 -14.96
N GLU A 520 -1.84 16.43 -14.33
CA GLU A 520 -0.79 15.55 -13.84
C GLU A 520 0.09 15.03 -15.00
N TYR A 521 -0.52 14.57 -16.09
CA TYR A 521 0.19 14.13 -17.30
C TYR A 521 1.07 15.23 -17.88
N PHE A 522 0.52 16.42 -18.10
CA PHE A 522 1.28 17.55 -18.64
C PHE A 522 2.49 17.91 -17.77
N LEU A 523 2.29 18.02 -16.46
CA LEU A 523 3.39 18.37 -15.55
C LEU A 523 4.43 17.25 -15.44
N SER A 524 4.01 15.99 -15.47
CA SER A 524 4.93 14.84 -15.47
C SER A 524 5.74 14.77 -16.77
N THR A 525 5.12 15.02 -17.93
CA THR A 525 5.83 15.08 -19.22
C THR A 525 6.78 16.27 -19.29
N VAL A 526 6.43 17.43 -18.70
CA VAL A 526 7.36 18.54 -18.53
C VAL A 526 8.58 18.12 -17.70
N ILE A 527 8.37 17.46 -16.55
CA ILE A 527 9.48 17.02 -15.67
C ILE A 527 10.38 16.02 -16.39
N ALA A 528 9.81 15.11 -17.16
CA ALA A 528 10.53 14.07 -17.89
C ALA A 528 11.26 14.58 -19.16
N ASP A 529 10.89 15.73 -19.71
CA ASP A 529 11.55 16.27 -20.91
C ASP A 529 12.97 16.78 -20.58
N PRO A 530 14.02 16.29 -21.23
CA PRO A 530 15.40 16.71 -20.94
C PRO A 530 15.64 18.22 -21.05
N ARG A 531 14.84 18.93 -21.88
CA ARG A 531 14.91 20.39 -22.05
C ARG A 531 14.41 21.17 -20.85
N SER A 532 13.61 20.52 -19.99
CA SER A 532 12.98 21.16 -18.81
C SER A 532 13.96 21.64 -17.74
N SER A 533 15.18 21.10 -17.72
CA SER A 533 16.24 21.59 -16.83
C SER A 533 16.90 22.90 -17.29
N MET A 534 16.53 23.41 -18.46
CA MET A 534 17.13 24.58 -19.12
C MET A 534 16.05 25.54 -19.69
N LEU A 535 14.89 25.61 -19.03
CA LEU A 535 13.83 26.53 -19.45
C LEU A 535 14.30 27.98 -19.35
N LYS A 536 14.04 28.77 -20.41
CA LYS A 536 14.22 30.21 -20.38
C LYS A 536 13.26 30.85 -19.37
N ASP A 537 13.56 32.07 -18.95
CA ASP A 537 12.73 32.76 -17.94
C ASP A 537 11.27 32.91 -18.38
N GLU A 538 11.02 33.20 -19.67
CA GLU A 538 9.67 33.31 -20.23
C GLU A 538 8.92 31.97 -20.22
N GLN A 539 9.62 30.86 -20.48
CA GLN A 539 9.02 29.50 -20.40
C GLN A 539 8.73 29.11 -18.95
N TYR A 540 9.66 29.39 -18.03
CA TYR A 540 9.46 29.11 -16.60
C TYR A 540 8.30 29.94 -16.00
N LYS A 541 8.11 31.18 -16.41
CA LYS A 541 7.00 32.05 -15.98
C LYS A 541 5.62 31.46 -16.24
N VAL A 542 5.48 30.53 -17.20
CA VAL A 542 4.23 29.81 -17.44
C VAL A 542 3.77 29.09 -16.14
N PHE A 543 4.67 28.52 -15.37
CA PHE A 543 4.31 27.80 -14.14
C PHE A 543 4.04 28.74 -12.96
N SER A 544 4.81 29.78 -12.78
CA SER A 544 4.71 30.70 -11.63
C SER A 544 3.69 31.82 -11.84
N GLU A 545 3.58 32.38 -13.04
CA GLU A 545 2.72 33.52 -13.35
C GLU A 545 1.44 33.10 -14.09
N VAL A 546 1.54 32.33 -15.19
CA VAL A 546 0.36 31.96 -15.99
C VAL A 546 -0.51 30.96 -15.25
N LEU A 547 0.07 29.87 -14.77
CA LEU A 547 -0.66 28.83 -14.05
C LEU A 547 -0.80 29.11 -12.55
N SER A 548 -0.05 30.08 -12.00
CA SER A 548 -0.01 30.40 -10.56
C SER A 548 0.22 29.16 -9.70
N LEU A 549 1.08 28.25 -10.16
CA LEU A 549 1.33 27.00 -9.45
C LEU A 549 1.99 27.26 -8.08
N GLY A 550 1.74 26.35 -7.14
CA GLY A 550 2.19 26.46 -5.76
C GLY A 550 1.22 27.22 -4.83
N LYS A 551 0.15 27.84 -5.37
CA LYS A 551 -0.87 28.55 -4.57
C LYS A 551 -2.28 28.09 -4.99
N GLY A 552 -3.02 27.47 -4.06
CA GLY A 552 -4.43 27.11 -4.29
C GLY A 552 -4.67 25.87 -5.15
N TRP A 553 -3.62 25.11 -5.44
CA TRP A 553 -3.71 23.84 -6.15
C TRP A 553 -3.59 22.64 -5.17
N ASN A 554 -4.08 21.50 -5.61
CA ASN A 554 -3.93 20.26 -4.84
C ASN A 554 -2.45 19.84 -4.71
N VAL A 555 -2.22 18.83 -3.91
CA VAL A 555 -0.85 18.39 -3.56
C VAL A 555 -0.06 17.82 -4.75
N ASN A 556 -0.74 17.16 -5.73
CA ASN A 556 -0.09 16.61 -6.92
C ASN A 556 0.49 17.76 -7.78
N ILE A 557 -0.33 18.75 -8.05
CA ILE A 557 0.07 19.92 -8.85
C ILE A 557 1.15 20.74 -8.13
N SER A 558 0.99 20.97 -6.83
CA SER A 558 1.99 21.70 -6.03
C SER A 558 3.33 20.95 -5.95
N GLY A 559 3.30 19.63 -5.75
CA GLY A 559 4.51 18.79 -5.74
C GLY A 559 5.25 18.82 -7.07
N ALA A 560 4.52 18.73 -8.20
CA ALA A 560 5.10 18.84 -9.54
C ALA A 560 5.73 20.21 -9.79
N PHE A 561 5.07 21.29 -9.35
CA PHE A 561 5.64 22.64 -9.43
C PHE A 561 6.98 22.75 -8.70
N PHE A 562 7.07 22.27 -7.45
CA PHE A 562 8.33 22.29 -6.70
C PHE A 562 9.42 21.46 -7.38
N ASN A 563 9.08 20.34 -8.03
CA ASN A 563 10.04 19.58 -8.82
C ASN A 563 10.55 20.39 -10.02
N ILE A 564 9.67 21.05 -10.78
CA ILE A 564 10.04 21.92 -11.91
C ILE A 564 10.91 23.09 -11.44
N MET A 565 10.55 23.70 -10.31
CA MET A 565 11.31 24.79 -9.69
C MET A 565 12.74 24.36 -9.34
N LEU A 566 12.88 23.22 -8.67
CA LEU A 566 14.20 22.68 -8.27
C LEU A 566 15.02 22.25 -9.50
N LEU A 567 14.39 21.61 -10.49
CA LEU A 567 15.03 21.19 -11.73
C LEU A 567 15.66 22.38 -12.48
N ASN A 568 14.97 23.53 -12.48
CA ASN A 568 15.43 24.76 -13.12
C ASN A 568 16.28 25.66 -12.21
N LYS A 569 16.56 25.24 -10.97
CA LYS A 569 17.30 26.02 -9.96
C LYS A 569 16.71 27.42 -9.71
N LYS A 570 15.41 27.57 -9.91
CA LYS A 570 14.67 28.82 -9.70
C LYS A 570 14.20 28.93 -8.24
N VAL A 571 15.15 28.91 -7.32
CA VAL A 571 14.91 28.87 -5.87
C VAL A 571 15.24 30.27 -5.29
N ASP A 572 14.27 31.17 -5.34
CA ASP A 572 14.30 32.42 -4.59
C ASP A 572 13.80 32.23 -3.14
N GLU A 573 13.81 33.29 -2.35
CA GLU A 573 13.45 33.21 -0.95
C GLU A 573 11.96 32.86 -0.74
N GLU A 574 11.05 33.40 -1.56
CA GLU A 574 9.61 33.12 -1.48
C GLU A 574 9.31 31.65 -1.83
N SER A 575 9.82 31.15 -2.96
CA SER A 575 9.62 29.77 -3.39
C SER A 575 10.26 28.76 -2.44
N LEU A 576 11.40 29.10 -1.82
CA LEU A 576 11.99 28.26 -0.80
C LEU A 576 11.12 28.20 0.48
N MET A 577 10.55 29.32 0.91
CA MET A 577 9.61 29.34 2.05
C MET A 577 8.36 28.51 1.76
N MET A 578 7.82 28.56 0.52
CA MET A 578 6.69 27.72 0.11
C MET A 578 7.05 26.24 0.14
N LEU A 579 8.21 25.85 -0.37
CA LEU A 579 8.72 24.47 -0.32
C LEU A 579 8.92 24.01 1.14
N GLU A 580 9.51 24.84 2.01
CA GLU A 580 9.66 24.52 3.44
C GLU A 580 8.29 24.27 4.10
N SER A 581 7.31 25.11 3.81
CA SER A 581 5.94 24.95 4.30
C SER A 581 5.30 23.65 3.80
N PHE A 582 5.46 23.34 2.52
CA PHE A 582 4.96 22.09 1.93
C PHE A 582 5.57 20.86 2.61
N LEU A 583 6.89 20.84 2.80
CA LEU A 583 7.61 19.76 3.47
C LEU A 583 7.26 19.65 4.97
N ALA A 584 6.92 20.75 5.63
CA ALA A 584 6.51 20.76 7.03
C ALA A 584 5.07 20.27 7.29
N THR A 585 4.24 20.21 6.24
CA THR A 585 2.82 19.87 6.36
C THR A 585 2.42 18.59 5.64
N ASN A 586 3.33 17.98 4.87
CA ASN A 586 3.10 16.75 4.14
C ASN A 586 4.08 15.66 4.56
N GLY A 587 3.56 14.50 4.96
CA GLY A 587 4.37 13.32 5.31
C GLY A 587 4.40 12.24 4.23
N ARG A 588 3.58 12.37 3.16
CA ARG A 588 3.46 11.37 2.10
C ARG A 588 4.75 11.25 1.29
N MET A 589 5.34 10.06 1.30
CA MET A 589 6.66 9.80 0.70
C MET A 589 6.71 10.08 -0.81
N LYS A 590 5.60 9.84 -1.54
CA LYS A 590 5.47 10.16 -2.98
C LYS A 590 5.97 11.58 -3.29
N PHE A 591 5.71 12.55 -2.42
CA PHE A 591 6.08 13.95 -2.64
C PHE A 591 7.41 14.31 -1.99
N ILE A 592 7.57 13.98 -0.71
CA ILE A 592 8.66 14.56 0.06
C ILE A 592 10.03 13.95 -0.26
N ARG A 593 10.12 12.63 -0.55
CA ARG A 593 11.40 12.00 -0.91
C ARG A 593 12.03 12.61 -2.17
N PRO A 594 11.31 12.70 -3.32
CA PRO A 594 11.85 13.34 -4.53
C PRO A 594 12.27 14.79 -4.31
N LEU A 595 11.47 15.56 -3.54
CA LEU A 595 11.78 16.97 -3.26
C LEU A 595 13.04 17.15 -2.40
N TYR A 596 13.24 16.33 -1.36
CA TYR A 596 14.48 16.33 -0.58
C TYR A 596 15.68 15.95 -1.45
N LEU A 597 15.56 14.94 -2.30
CA LEU A 597 16.62 14.54 -3.23
C LEU A 597 16.96 15.65 -4.23
N ALA A 598 15.95 16.28 -4.85
CA ALA A 598 16.13 17.36 -5.80
C ALA A 598 16.77 18.61 -5.13
N LEU A 599 16.30 18.98 -3.94
CA LEU A 599 16.88 20.08 -3.17
C LEU A 599 18.32 19.77 -2.75
N ALA A 600 18.63 18.53 -2.34
CA ALA A 600 19.97 18.17 -1.92
C ALA A 600 20.99 18.19 -3.07
N LYS A 601 20.58 17.91 -4.31
CA LYS A 601 21.42 18.08 -5.50
C LYS A 601 21.82 19.54 -5.76
N ILE A 602 21.03 20.50 -5.24
CA ILE A 602 21.30 21.95 -5.37
C ILE A 602 22.03 22.46 -4.12
N ASN A 603 21.53 22.11 -2.95
CA ASN A 603 22.02 22.56 -1.65
C ASN A 603 21.75 21.51 -0.56
N LYS A 604 22.66 20.54 -0.43
CA LYS A 604 22.56 19.44 0.54
C LYS A 604 22.43 19.94 1.98
N ARG A 605 23.19 21.03 2.33
CA ARG A 605 23.13 21.59 3.69
C ARG A 605 21.72 22.10 4.00
N LYS A 606 21.08 22.79 3.05
CA LYS A 606 19.71 23.30 3.24
C LYS A 606 18.68 22.17 3.34
N ALA A 607 18.81 21.12 2.50
CA ALA A 607 17.97 19.94 2.60
C ALA A 607 18.05 19.28 3.98
N MET A 608 19.27 19.11 4.52
CA MET A 608 19.48 18.56 5.86
C MET A 608 18.96 19.46 6.98
N GLU A 609 19.07 20.78 6.82
CA GLU A 609 18.52 21.76 7.78
C GLU A 609 16.99 21.61 7.88
N ILE A 610 16.29 21.58 6.74
CA ILE A 610 14.83 21.40 6.67
C ILE A 610 14.42 20.03 7.22
N LEU A 611 15.14 18.97 6.88
CA LEU A 611 14.87 17.63 7.39
C LEU A 611 14.99 17.58 8.91
N ASN A 612 16.05 18.15 9.47
CA ASN A 612 16.27 18.18 10.92
C ASN A 612 15.19 18.99 11.65
N LYS A 613 14.72 20.09 11.06
CA LYS A 613 13.61 20.89 11.60
C LYS A 613 12.30 20.09 11.66
N ASN A 614 12.06 19.25 10.66
CA ASN A 614 10.83 18.46 10.51
C ASN A 614 10.96 17.02 11.03
N ARG A 615 12.12 16.62 11.59
CA ARG A 615 12.44 15.24 11.98
C ARG A 615 11.34 14.58 12.81
N ASN A 616 10.82 15.27 13.81
CA ASN A 616 9.81 14.74 14.72
C ASN A 616 8.41 14.66 14.09
N PHE A 617 8.18 15.35 12.97
CA PHE A 617 6.92 15.33 12.26
C PHE A 617 6.79 14.06 11.38
N TYR A 618 7.88 13.59 10.78
CA TYR A 618 7.82 12.49 9.84
C TYR A 618 7.67 11.14 10.54
N HIS A 619 6.97 10.23 9.86
CA HIS A 619 6.91 8.83 10.25
C HIS A 619 8.32 8.22 10.27
N PRO A 620 8.68 7.33 11.23
CA PRO A 620 10.02 6.73 11.31
C PRO A 620 10.49 6.08 10.01
N ILE A 621 9.61 5.38 9.29
CA ILE A 621 9.90 4.76 7.98
C ILE A 621 10.33 5.84 6.97
N THR A 622 9.56 6.91 6.86
CA THR A 622 9.84 8.04 5.96
C THR A 622 11.19 8.68 6.26
N LEU A 623 11.44 8.96 7.54
CA LEU A 623 12.68 9.59 7.98
C LEU A 623 13.90 8.73 7.62
N ARG A 624 13.85 7.42 7.93
CA ARG A 624 14.91 6.47 7.59
C ARG A 624 15.22 6.45 6.09
N LEU A 625 14.18 6.43 5.26
CA LEU A 625 14.35 6.37 3.80
C LEU A 625 14.94 7.67 3.24
N ILE A 626 14.48 8.84 3.70
CA ILE A 626 15.05 10.13 3.29
C ILE A 626 16.52 10.23 3.72
N GLU A 627 16.87 9.84 4.94
CA GLU A 627 18.25 9.84 5.43
C GLU A 627 19.15 8.91 4.61
N ALA A 628 18.67 7.71 4.28
CA ALA A 628 19.38 6.78 3.42
C ALA A 628 19.62 7.37 2.01
N ASP A 629 18.61 8.00 1.43
CA ASP A 629 18.73 8.64 0.11
C ASP A 629 19.72 9.80 0.13
N LEU A 630 19.63 10.69 1.12
CA LEU A 630 20.54 11.84 1.26
C LEU A 630 22.00 11.43 1.56
N SER A 631 22.21 10.27 2.19
CA SER A 631 23.55 9.75 2.45
C SER A 631 24.32 9.38 1.17
N LYS A 632 23.59 9.00 0.11
CA LYS A 632 24.16 8.60 -1.19
C LYS A 632 24.61 9.80 -2.04
N ILE A 633 24.14 11.01 -1.73
CA ILE A 633 24.52 12.23 -2.46
C ILE A 633 25.92 12.67 -1.98
N ILE A 634 26.90 12.61 -2.90
CA ILE A 634 28.26 13.13 -2.66
C ILE A 634 28.22 14.66 -2.74
N ASN A 635 28.91 15.35 -1.83
CA ASN A 635 29.00 16.81 -1.80
C ASN A 635 29.74 17.38 -3.02
#